data_77ef422b1b164ed015f04f22ecc3b12f
#
_entry.id   77ef422b1b164ed015f04f22ecc3b12f
#
_cell.length_a   1.000
_cell.length_b   1.000
_cell.length_c   1.000
_cell.angle_alpha   90.00
_cell.angle_beta   90.00
_cell.angle_gamma   90.00
#
_symmetry.space_group_name_H-M   'P 1'
#
loop_
_entity.id
_entity.type
_entity.pdbx_description
1 polymer ?
#
loop_
_entity_poly.entity_id
_entity_poly.type
_entity_poly.pdbx_seq_one_letter_code
_entity_poly.pdbx_strand_id
1 'polypeptide(L)'
;MPELKKVAMISSTLLDLPDHRREVREACLRQDMFPLMMESLPASDADAISVSLDMVERADVYIGVFGYRYGHIPTGRDISITEMEYNRACERGIPRLIFVIDEDHLVRHKDVECGQGEQKLRELLGRIDRVWARFLSPADLRAHVIDSLARLRLSSVEARRKDDPE
;
A
#
# COMPACT_ATOMS: atom_id res chain seq x y z
N MET A 1 -12.01 -13.01 25.29
CA MET A 1 -11.29 -11.78 24.91
C MET A 1 -11.63 -11.49 23.46
N PRO A 2 -12.03 -10.28 23.12
CA PRO A 2 -12.20 -9.95 21.72
C PRO A 2 -10.84 -10.09 21.01
N GLU A 3 -10.83 -10.81 19.91
CA GLU A 3 -9.63 -10.92 19.07
C GLU A 3 -9.30 -9.54 18.51
N LEU A 4 -8.07 -9.07 18.72
CA LEU A 4 -7.62 -7.79 18.16
C LEU A 4 -7.63 -7.86 16.63
N LYS A 5 -8.35 -6.95 15.99
CA LYS A 5 -8.36 -6.88 14.53
C LYS A 5 -6.97 -6.61 14.01
N LYS A 6 -6.57 -7.32 12.96
CA LYS A 6 -5.33 -7.05 12.26
C LYS A 6 -5.39 -5.70 11.56
N VAL A 7 -4.26 -5.05 11.47
CA VAL A 7 -4.10 -3.72 10.89
C VAL A 7 -3.48 -3.82 9.51
N ALA A 8 -4.15 -3.26 8.50
CA ALA A 8 -3.63 -3.10 7.15
C ALA A 8 -3.23 -1.64 6.92
N MET A 9 -1.94 -1.38 6.69
CA MET A 9 -1.48 -0.06 6.29
C MET A 9 -1.62 0.09 4.78
N ILE A 10 -2.33 1.14 4.35
CA ILE A 10 -2.56 1.45 2.94
C ILE A 10 -1.64 2.59 2.53
N SER A 11 -0.68 2.28 1.67
CA SER A 11 0.31 3.20 1.12
C SER A 11 0.01 3.48 -0.35
N SER A 12 -0.19 4.73 -0.69
CA SER A 12 -0.36 5.21 -2.05
C SER A 12 -0.24 6.73 -2.11
N THR A 13 -0.07 7.28 -3.29
CA THR A 13 -0.18 8.72 -3.51
C THR A 13 -1.63 9.20 -3.28
N LEU A 14 -1.79 10.44 -2.80
CA LEU A 14 -3.09 10.98 -2.34
C LEU A 14 -3.89 11.63 -3.47
N LEU A 15 -3.22 12.40 -4.34
CA LEU A 15 -3.89 13.31 -5.25
C LEU A 15 -4.48 12.64 -6.49
N ASP A 16 -3.85 11.56 -6.95
CA ASP A 16 -4.20 10.86 -8.18
C ASP A 16 -5.05 9.61 -7.97
N LEU A 17 -5.08 9.07 -6.75
CA LEU A 17 -5.74 7.79 -6.43
C LEU A 17 -6.82 7.90 -5.33
N PRO A 18 -7.63 8.97 -5.24
CA PRO A 18 -8.58 9.13 -4.13
C PRO A 18 -9.67 8.05 -4.11
N ASP A 19 -10.21 7.69 -5.27
CA ASP A 19 -11.23 6.65 -5.40
C ASP A 19 -10.65 5.26 -5.15
N HIS A 20 -9.44 5.00 -5.63
CA HIS A 20 -8.71 3.75 -5.40
C HIS A 20 -8.46 3.54 -3.90
N ARG A 21 -8.01 4.56 -3.20
CA ARG A 21 -7.77 4.52 -1.74
C ARG A 21 -9.04 4.17 -0.98
N ARG A 22 -10.17 4.77 -1.35
CA ARG A 22 -11.48 4.47 -0.75
C ARG A 22 -11.88 3.01 -0.96
N GLU A 23 -11.68 2.49 -2.16
CA GLU A 23 -11.98 1.10 -2.50
C GLU A 23 -11.09 0.09 -1.77
N VAL A 24 -9.81 0.41 -1.58
CA VAL A 24 -8.90 -0.42 -0.78
C VAL A 24 -9.30 -0.42 0.70
N ARG A 25 -9.68 0.73 1.23
CA ARG A 25 -10.22 0.85 2.59
C ARG A 25 -11.45 -0.05 2.79
N GLU A 26 -12.39 0.01 1.85
CA GLU A 26 -13.58 -0.84 1.86
C GLU A 26 -13.24 -2.33 1.80
N ALA A 27 -12.26 -2.71 0.97
CA ALA A 27 -11.78 -4.08 0.88
C ALA A 27 -11.23 -4.59 2.22
N CYS A 28 -10.44 -3.79 2.92
CA CYS A 28 -9.92 -4.12 4.26
C CYS A 28 -11.05 -4.36 5.26
N LEU A 29 -12.04 -3.46 5.30
CA LEU A 29 -13.18 -3.59 6.20
C LEU A 29 -13.99 -4.86 5.93
N ARG A 30 -14.20 -5.23 4.67
CA ARG A 30 -14.87 -6.47 4.27
C ARG A 30 -14.10 -7.72 4.67
N GLN A 31 -12.80 -7.61 4.85
CA GLN A 31 -11.92 -8.68 5.31
C GLN A 31 -11.64 -8.64 6.82
N ASP A 32 -12.45 -7.88 7.56
CA ASP A 32 -12.35 -7.68 9.00
C ASP A 32 -10.97 -7.19 9.47
N MET A 33 -10.34 -6.36 8.65
CA MET A 33 -9.07 -5.69 8.97
C MET A 33 -9.29 -4.21 9.24
N PHE A 34 -8.50 -3.64 10.13
CA PHE A 34 -8.52 -2.20 10.39
C PHE A 34 -7.64 -1.49 9.36
N PRO A 35 -8.22 -0.64 8.48
CA PRO A 35 -7.44 0.11 7.51
C PRO A 35 -6.78 1.32 8.16
N LEU A 36 -5.47 1.41 8.05
CA LEU A 36 -4.66 2.53 8.51
C LEU A 36 -4.08 3.26 7.30
N MET A 37 -4.44 4.51 7.14
CA MET A 37 -4.03 5.31 5.98
C MET A 37 -4.00 6.79 6.34
N MET A 38 -3.14 7.55 5.65
CA MET A 38 -3.12 9.00 5.76
C MET A 38 -4.25 9.60 4.92
N GLU A 39 -5.20 10.27 5.58
CA GLU A 39 -6.34 10.91 4.90
C GLU A 39 -5.98 12.31 4.37
N SER A 40 -5.07 12.99 5.04
CA SER A 40 -4.59 14.31 4.66
C SER A 40 -3.11 14.47 4.98
N LEU A 41 -2.44 15.34 4.24
CA LEU A 41 -1.05 15.67 4.54
C LEU A 41 -0.96 16.47 5.85
N PRO A 42 -0.08 16.08 6.79
CA PRO A 42 0.22 16.88 7.96
C PRO A 42 0.80 18.25 7.61
N ALA A 43 0.85 19.14 8.60
CA ALA A 43 1.28 20.53 8.41
C ALA A 43 2.77 20.68 8.05
N SER A 44 3.59 19.69 8.36
CA SER A 44 5.03 19.70 8.04
C SER A 44 5.51 18.37 7.45
N ASP A 45 6.60 18.43 6.69
CA ASP A 45 7.24 17.22 6.13
C ASP A 45 7.77 16.27 7.22
N ALA A 46 8.28 16.82 8.32
CA ALA A 46 8.76 16.02 9.44
C ALA A 46 7.61 15.24 10.11
N ASP A 47 6.44 15.88 10.28
CA ASP A 47 5.25 15.22 10.81
C ASP A 47 4.72 14.17 9.84
N ALA A 48 4.74 14.46 8.53
CA ALA A 48 4.32 13.51 7.49
C ALA A 48 5.16 12.23 7.53
N ILE A 49 6.48 12.35 7.60
CA ILE A 49 7.40 11.22 7.72
C ILE A 49 7.13 10.42 8.99
N SER A 50 7.05 11.09 10.14
CA SER A 50 6.85 10.46 11.44
C SER A 50 5.52 9.69 11.47
N VAL A 51 4.42 10.30 11.02
CA VAL A 51 3.10 9.66 10.98
C VAL A 51 3.09 8.47 10.05
N SER A 52 3.67 8.60 8.86
CA SER A 52 3.74 7.51 7.88
C SER A 52 4.51 6.30 8.40
N LEU A 53 5.67 6.52 8.98
CA LEU A 53 6.49 5.43 9.53
C LEU A 53 5.83 4.79 10.75
N ASP A 54 5.17 5.55 11.62
CA ASP A 54 4.39 5.01 12.74
C ASP A 54 3.25 4.10 12.25
N MET A 55 2.56 4.48 11.17
CA MET A 55 1.53 3.62 10.57
C MET A 55 2.11 2.28 10.09
N VAL A 56 3.28 2.29 9.47
CA VAL A 56 3.95 1.06 9.04
C VAL A 56 4.34 0.22 10.27
N GLU A 57 4.84 0.82 11.34
CA GLU A 57 5.21 0.10 12.57
C GLU A 57 4.03 -0.63 13.21
N ARG A 58 2.84 -0.09 13.09
CA ARG A 58 1.61 -0.65 13.68
C ARG A 58 0.91 -1.67 12.79
N ALA A 59 1.36 -1.84 11.55
CA ALA A 59 0.69 -2.69 10.56
C ALA A 59 1.09 -4.17 10.69
N ASP A 60 0.12 -5.03 10.48
CA ASP A 60 0.30 -6.47 10.29
C ASP A 60 0.51 -6.84 8.83
N VAL A 61 0.00 -6.02 7.91
CA VAL A 61 0.16 -6.14 6.47
C VAL A 61 0.31 -4.75 5.83
N TYR A 62 1.18 -4.67 4.85
CA TYR A 62 1.37 -3.47 4.02
C TYR A 62 0.66 -3.68 2.68
N ILE A 63 -0.17 -2.73 2.29
CA ILE A 63 -0.83 -2.69 0.98
C ILE A 63 -0.30 -1.48 0.22
N GLY A 64 0.53 -1.73 -0.80
CA GLY A 64 1.06 -0.70 -1.68
C GLY A 64 0.24 -0.60 -2.97
N VAL A 65 -0.21 0.62 -3.29
CA VAL A 65 -0.95 0.90 -4.52
C VAL A 65 -0.19 1.96 -5.31
N PHE A 66 0.31 1.59 -6.46
CA PHE A 66 1.15 2.44 -7.31
C PHE A 66 0.43 2.79 -8.60
N GLY A 67 0.22 4.10 -8.81
CA GLY A 67 -0.23 4.68 -10.07
C GLY A 67 0.94 5.21 -10.90
N TYR A 68 0.75 6.39 -11.51
CA TYR A 68 1.76 7.06 -12.34
C TYR A 68 2.45 8.21 -11.62
N ARG A 69 2.35 8.29 -10.30
CA ARG A 69 3.03 9.31 -9.49
C ARG A 69 3.96 8.65 -8.48
N TYR A 70 5.15 9.22 -8.36
CA TYR A 70 6.13 8.80 -7.35
C TYR A 70 5.76 9.27 -5.94
N GLY A 71 5.11 10.43 -5.88
CA GLY A 71 4.68 11.05 -4.64
C GLY A 71 5.63 12.13 -4.12
N HIS A 72 5.22 12.74 -3.01
CA HIS A 72 5.93 13.86 -2.42
C HIS A 72 7.29 13.46 -1.84
N ILE A 73 8.33 14.18 -2.26
CA ILE A 73 9.68 14.10 -1.69
C ILE A 73 9.81 15.22 -0.65
N PRO A 74 9.93 14.89 0.65
CA PRO A 74 10.07 15.91 1.68
C PRO A 74 11.37 16.72 1.53
N THR A 75 11.34 17.96 2.00
CA THR A 75 12.51 18.85 1.99
C THR A 75 13.70 18.20 2.66
N GLY A 76 14.86 18.20 1.99
CA GLY A 76 16.09 17.58 2.48
C GLY A 76 16.13 16.05 2.38
N ARG A 77 15.22 15.45 1.63
CA ARG A 77 15.18 14.01 1.36
C ARG A 77 15.32 13.72 -0.13
N ASP A 78 15.76 12.52 -0.45
CA ASP A 78 15.98 12.07 -1.83
C ASP A 78 14.88 11.15 -2.35
N ILE A 79 14.06 10.60 -1.45
CA ILE A 79 12.99 9.67 -1.77
C ILE A 79 11.63 10.15 -1.26
N SER A 80 10.56 9.70 -1.89
CA SER A 80 9.19 10.05 -1.50
C SER A 80 8.77 9.37 -0.18
N ILE A 81 7.76 9.94 0.47
CA ILE A 81 7.15 9.33 1.65
C ILE A 81 6.64 7.92 1.32
N THR A 82 6.02 7.73 0.16
CA THR A 82 5.54 6.41 -0.29
C THR A 82 6.68 5.39 -0.40
N GLU A 83 7.84 5.79 -0.90
CA GLU A 83 9.01 4.90 -0.93
C GLU A 83 9.58 4.62 0.47
N MET A 84 9.58 5.62 1.36
CA MET A 84 9.97 5.40 2.77
C MET A 84 9.08 4.37 3.46
N GLU A 85 7.78 4.45 3.24
CA GLU A 85 6.79 3.47 3.76
C GLU A 85 7.06 2.06 3.24
N TYR A 86 7.30 1.92 1.94
CA TYR A 86 7.65 0.63 1.33
C TYR A 86 8.94 0.06 1.90
N ASN A 87 9.99 0.87 1.98
CA ASN A 87 11.28 0.45 2.54
C ASN A 87 11.12 -0.02 3.99
N ARG A 88 10.33 0.71 4.79
CA ARG A 88 10.10 0.34 6.18
C ARG A 88 9.33 -0.96 6.32
N ALA A 89 8.35 -1.21 5.46
CA ALA A 89 7.64 -2.49 5.41
C ALA A 89 8.57 -3.65 5.06
N CYS A 90 9.53 -3.44 4.14
CA CYS A 90 10.57 -4.41 3.82
C CYS A 90 11.46 -4.70 5.03
N GLU A 91 11.95 -3.67 5.72
CA GLU A 91 12.79 -3.82 6.92
C GLU A 91 12.09 -4.59 8.03
N ARG A 92 10.78 -4.35 8.22
CA ARG A 92 9.97 -5.08 9.19
C ARG A 92 9.66 -6.52 8.80
N GLY A 93 9.84 -6.89 7.54
CA GLY A 93 9.52 -8.22 7.03
C GLY A 93 8.03 -8.59 7.08
N ILE A 94 7.13 -7.62 7.18
CA ILE A 94 5.69 -7.87 7.14
C ILE A 94 5.22 -8.24 5.72
N PRO A 95 4.10 -8.97 5.56
CA PRO A 95 3.53 -9.24 4.25
C PRO A 95 3.26 -7.94 3.48
N ARG A 96 3.65 -7.91 2.22
CA ARG A 96 3.48 -6.77 1.31
C ARG A 96 2.64 -7.18 0.13
N LEU A 97 1.45 -6.63 0.05
CA LEU A 97 0.53 -6.81 -1.08
C LEU A 97 0.66 -5.60 -2.00
N ILE A 98 1.26 -5.79 -3.15
CA ILE A 98 1.56 -4.70 -4.10
C ILE A 98 0.65 -4.79 -5.31
N PHE A 99 -0.03 -3.68 -5.58
CA PHE A 99 -0.91 -3.49 -6.72
C PHE A 99 -0.41 -2.33 -7.57
N VAL A 100 -0.28 -2.55 -8.86
CA VAL A 100 0.23 -1.56 -9.80
C VAL A 100 -0.83 -1.25 -10.84
N ILE A 101 -0.95 0.01 -11.19
CA ILE A 101 -1.87 0.45 -12.24
C ILE A 101 -1.54 -0.27 -13.56
N ASP A 102 -2.57 -0.74 -14.26
CA ASP A 102 -2.43 -1.31 -15.60
C ASP A 102 -2.29 -0.20 -16.64
N GLU A 103 -1.54 -0.45 -17.71
CA GLU A 103 -1.33 0.53 -18.79
C GLU A 103 -2.62 0.90 -19.53
N ASP A 104 -3.61 0.02 -19.52
CA ASP A 104 -4.93 0.27 -20.12
C ASP A 104 -5.90 1.01 -19.17
N HIS A 105 -5.48 1.32 -17.94
CA HIS A 105 -6.28 2.11 -17.00
C HIS A 105 -6.37 3.57 -17.46
N LEU A 106 -7.58 4.06 -17.68
CA LEU A 106 -7.80 5.45 -18.05
C LEU A 106 -7.46 6.40 -16.90
N VAL A 107 -6.56 7.34 -17.14
CA VAL A 107 -6.13 8.36 -16.19
C VAL A 107 -6.18 9.74 -16.82
N ARG A 108 -6.31 10.78 -15.99
CA ARG A 108 -6.16 12.16 -16.47
C ARG A 108 -4.69 12.47 -16.72
N HIS A 109 -4.41 13.24 -17.76
CA HIS A 109 -3.02 13.62 -18.09
C HIS A 109 -2.27 14.24 -16.90
N LYS A 110 -2.97 15.05 -16.08
CA LYS A 110 -2.38 15.67 -14.88
C LYS A 110 -1.98 14.69 -13.78
N ASP A 111 -2.48 13.46 -13.81
CA ASP A 111 -2.17 12.42 -12.83
C ASP A 111 -0.97 11.56 -13.22
N VAL A 112 -0.35 11.85 -14.37
CA VAL A 112 0.88 11.22 -14.83
C VAL A 112 2.06 12.14 -14.52
N GLU A 113 2.98 11.67 -13.69
CA GLU A 113 4.21 12.37 -13.38
C GLU A 113 5.27 12.09 -14.43
N CYS A 114 6.00 13.14 -14.84
CA CYS A 114 7.05 13.06 -15.84
C CYS A 114 8.41 13.46 -15.23
N GLY A 115 9.50 13.12 -15.95
CA GLY A 115 10.85 13.53 -15.57
C GLY A 115 11.41 12.72 -14.40
N GLN A 116 11.99 13.40 -13.41
CA GLN A 116 12.69 12.75 -12.30
C GLN A 116 11.77 11.86 -11.47
N GLY A 117 10.53 12.27 -11.21
CA GLY A 117 9.57 11.48 -10.47
C GLY A 117 9.19 10.19 -11.20
N GLU A 118 8.99 10.26 -12.52
CA GLU A 118 8.76 9.06 -13.35
C GLU A 118 9.93 8.09 -13.28
N GLN A 119 11.15 8.58 -13.37
CA GLN A 119 12.36 7.76 -13.27
C GLN A 119 12.46 7.07 -11.91
N LYS A 120 12.27 7.82 -10.82
CA LYS A 120 12.30 7.28 -9.45
C LYS A 120 11.20 6.24 -9.22
N LEU A 121 9.99 6.46 -9.74
CA LEU A 121 8.91 5.48 -9.69
C LEU A 121 9.29 4.19 -10.42
N ARG A 122 9.88 4.30 -11.60
CA ARG A 122 10.34 3.14 -12.39
C ARG A 122 11.42 2.35 -11.63
N GLU A 123 12.37 3.04 -10.99
CA GLU A 123 13.41 2.41 -10.17
C GLU A 123 12.81 1.70 -8.95
N LEU A 124 11.85 2.32 -8.26
CA LEU A 124 11.13 1.71 -7.14
C LEU A 124 10.39 0.44 -7.58
N LEU A 125 9.59 0.54 -8.65
CA LEU A 125 8.82 -0.61 -9.16
C LEU A 125 9.74 -1.75 -9.65
N GLY A 126 10.92 -1.42 -10.18
CA GLY A 126 11.91 -2.39 -10.65
C GLY A 126 12.54 -3.24 -9.53
N ARG A 127 12.51 -2.80 -8.30
CA ARG A 127 13.02 -3.56 -7.14
C ARG A 127 11.93 -4.23 -6.28
N ILE A 128 10.68 -4.11 -6.69
CA ILE A 128 9.57 -4.86 -6.07
C ILE A 128 9.64 -6.31 -6.55
N ASP A 129 9.77 -7.22 -5.62
CA ASP A 129 9.93 -8.66 -5.89
C ASP A 129 8.64 -9.35 -6.33
N ARG A 130 7.47 -8.83 -5.92
CA ARG A 130 6.17 -9.39 -6.29
C ARG A 130 5.09 -8.33 -6.45
N VAL A 131 4.52 -8.23 -7.64
CA VAL A 131 3.26 -7.54 -7.91
C VAL A 131 2.13 -8.57 -7.81
N TRP A 132 1.14 -8.32 -6.94
CA TRP A 132 0.02 -9.24 -6.72
C TRP A 132 -1.02 -9.15 -7.83
N ALA A 133 -1.33 -7.94 -8.29
CA ALA A 133 -2.18 -7.71 -9.43
C ALA A 133 -1.95 -6.33 -10.06
N ARG A 134 -2.34 -6.20 -11.32
CA ARG A 134 -2.52 -4.91 -11.99
C ARG A 134 -3.99 -4.57 -12.01
N PHE A 135 -4.34 -3.30 -11.85
CA PHE A 135 -5.75 -2.89 -11.76
C PHE A 135 -6.13 -1.92 -12.88
N LEU A 136 -7.35 -2.11 -13.40
CA LEU A 136 -7.93 -1.34 -14.50
C LEU A 136 -8.93 -0.27 -14.04
N SER A 137 -9.37 -0.34 -12.79
CA SER A 137 -10.32 0.60 -12.20
C SER A 137 -10.26 0.52 -10.67
N PRO A 138 -10.84 1.49 -9.94
CA PRO A 138 -10.99 1.40 -8.49
C PRO A 138 -11.73 0.14 -8.03
N ALA A 139 -12.81 -0.24 -8.71
CA ALA A 139 -13.59 -1.43 -8.39
C ALA A 139 -12.81 -2.74 -8.64
N ASP A 140 -12.04 -2.79 -9.73
CA ASP A 140 -11.15 -3.91 -10.02
C ASP A 140 -10.07 -4.05 -8.96
N LEU A 141 -9.46 -2.94 -8.53
CA LEU A 141 -8.51 -2.93 -7.42
C LEU A 141 -9.14 -3.50 -6.13
N ARG A 142 -10.35 -3.10 -5.79
CA ARG A 142 -11.05 -3.63 -4.61
C ARG A 142 -11.16 -5.16 -4.67
N ALA A 143 -11.56 -5.70 -5.81
CA ALA A 143 -11.69 -7.15 -6.00
C ALA A 143 -10.34 -7.86 -5.81
N HIS A 144 -9.26 -7.33 -6.38
CA HIS A 144 -7.92 -7.88 -6.20
C HIS A 144 -7.44 -7.83 -4.76
N VAL A 145 -7.70 -6.74 -4.04
CA VAL A 145 -7.32 -6.62 -2.62
C VAL A 145 -8.08 -7.61 -1.75
N ILE A 146 -9.39 -7.76 -1.95
CA ILE A 146 -10.21 -8.75 -1.23
C ILE A 146 -9.66 -10.16 -1.43
N ASP A 147 -9.41 -10.57 -2.67
CA ASP A 147 -8.86 -11.88 -3.01
C ASP A 147 -7.48 -12.10 -2.37
N SER A 148 -6.60 -11.12 -2.46
CA SER A 148 -5.25 -11.20 -1.90
C SER A 148 -5.25 -11.32 -0.38
N LEU A 149 -6.09 -10.55 0.31
CA LEU A 149 -6.23 -10.63 1.78
C LEU A 149 -6.82 -11.98 2.22
N ALA A 150 -7.79 -12.51 1.48
CA ALA A 150 -8.35 -13.83 1.74
C ALA A 150 -7.29 -14.92 1.61
N ARG A 151 -6.48 -14.89 0.56
CA ARG A 151 -5.36 -15.85 0.36
C ARG A 151 -4.32 -15.74 1.46
N LEU A 152 -3.96 -14.54 1.88
CA LEU A 152 -3.01 -14.32 2.97
C LEU A 152 -3.52 -14.93 4.29
N ARG A 153 -4.82 -14.80 4.57
CA ARG A 153 -5.46 -15.38 5.76
C ARG A 153 -5.41 -16.90 5.74
N LEU A 154 -5.74 -17.54 4.61
CA LEU A 154 -5.69 -18.98 4.45
C LEU A 154 -4.28 -19.53 4.67
N SER A 155 -3.26 -18.91 4.08
CA SER A 155 -1.86 -19.31 4.27
C SER A 155 -1.43 -19.24 5.75
N SER A 156 -1.89 -18.23 6.48
CA SER A 156 -1.59 -18.08 7.91
C SER A 156 -2.27 -19.15 8.77
N VAL A 157 -3.48 -19.60 8.42
CA VAL A 157 -4.19 -20.68 9.09
C VAL A 157 -3.50 -22.02 8.85
N GLU A 158 -3.09 -22.30 7.62
CA GLU A 158 -2.37 -23.52 7.26
C GLU A 158 -0.99 -23.63 7.96
N ALA A 159 -0.26 -22.52 8.06
CA ALA A 159 0.99 -22.45 8.78
C ALA A 159 0.81 -22.82 10.26
N ARG A 160 -0.18 -22.22 10.95
CA ARG A 160 -0.48 -22.52 12.36
C ARG A 160 -0.85 -23.98 12.60
N ARG A 161 -1.58 -24.62 11.69
CA ARG A 161 -1.93 -26.06 11.78
C ARG A 161 -0.74 -26.99 11.64
N LYS A 162 0.31 -26.57 10.94
CA LYS A 162 1.55 -27.35 10.80
C LYS A 162 2.45 -27.24 12.03
N ASP A 163 2.37 -26.11 12.73
CA ASP A 163 3.20 -25.84 13.91
C ASP A 163 2.57 -26.37 15.22
N ASP A 164 1.30 -26.83 15.20
CA ASP A 164 0.60 -27.44 16.32
C ASP A 164 0.16 -28.88 15.96
N PRO A 165 1.10 -29.85 15.96
CA PRO A 165 0.77 -31.26 15.79
C PRO A 165 0.14 -31.77 17.08
N GLU A 166 -1.10 -32.30 17.02
CA GLU A 166 -1.76 -33.04 18.11
C GLU A 166 -0.87 -34.15 18.69
#